data_2ed359f379b169585fba3dbc99d6956d
#
_entry.id   2ed359f379b169585fba3dbc99d6956d
#
_cell.length_a   1.000
_cell.length_b   1.000
_cell.length_c   1.000
_cell.angle_alpha   90.00
_cell.angle_beta   90.00
_cell.angle_gamma   90.00
#
_symmetry.space_group_name_H-M   'P 1'
#
loop_
_entity.id
_entity.type
_entity.pdbx_description
1 polymer ?
#
loop_
_entity_poly.entity_id
_entity_poly.type
_entity_poly.pdbx_seq_one_letter_code
_entity_poly.pdbx_strand_id
1 'polypeptide(L)'
;MADDLDAQLQTLVLQSPADSARLVGLVRSTCASALSLPPLPAEVEVIAPESEAESVVAAFAEQFSVDVSAIGDAERAALGAALGAATFPVVVQMFIADFLPRVRAGQEALGLPVTWLPQDPRWDRGTDATDVVFNTLLPAVARLRALDPVTAEVGRLRGAAQHNCR
;
A
#
# COMPACT_ATOMS: atom_id res chain seq x y z
N MET A 1 -13.61 -17.58 -4.84
CA MET A 1 -12.42 -16.93 -5.47
C MET A 1 -12.46 -15.41 -5.34
N ALA A 2 -13.57 -14.72 -5.58
CA ALA A 2 -13.69 -13.28 -5.25
C ALA A 2 -13.68 -13.06 -3.73
N ASP A 3 -14.45 -13.84 -2.98
CA ASP A 3 -14.53 -13.78 -1.50
C ASP A 3 -13.16 -13.97 -0.81
N ASP A 4 -12.28 -14.75 -1.40
CA ASP A 4 -10.92 -14.98 -0.89
C ASP A 4 -10.03 -13.74 -1.09
N LEU A 5 -10.15 -13.06 -2.23
CA LEU A 5 -9.40 -11.83 -2.49
C LEU A 5 -9.86 -10.68 -1.60
N ASP A 6 -11.16 -10.50 -1.43
CA ASP A 6 -11.73 -9.49 -0.53
C ASP A 6 -11.26 -9.69 0.92
N ALA A 7 -11.22 -10.93 1.40
CA ALA A 7 -10.70 -11.26 2.73
C ALA A 7 -9.22 -10.89 2.88
N GLN A 8 -8.41 -11.11 1.84
CA GLN A 8 -7.00 -10.73 1.84
C GLN A 8 -6.82 -9.20 1.86
N LEU A 9 -7.58 -8.47 1.03
CA LEU A 9 -7.56 -7.01 1.02
C LEU A 9 -7.99 -6.45 2.38
N GLN A 10 -9.05 -7.00 2.99
CA GLN A 10 -9.51 -6.61 4.32
C GLN A 10 -8.45 -6.88 5.39
N THR A 11 -7.76 -8.02 5.33
CA THR A 11 -6.65 -8.34 6.24
C THR A 11 -5.57 -7.25 6.18
N LEU A 12 -5.19 -6.81 4.98
CA LEU A 12 -4.19 -5.76 4.80
C LEU A 12 -4.65 -4.39 5.34
N VAL A 13 -5.94 -4.05 5.16
CA VAL A 13 -6.51 -2.82 5.73
C VAL A 13 -6.47 -2.82 7.26
N LEU A 14 -6.78 -3.97 7.87
CA LEU A 14 -6.92 -4.09 9.32
C LEU A 14 -5.57 -4.11 10.06
N GLN A 15 -4.46 -4.22 9.36
CA GLN A 15 -3.15 -4.29 10.00
C GLN A 15 -2.76 -3.01 10.70
N SER A 16 -2.45 -3.12 11.99
CA SER A 16 -1.94 -2.05 12.84
C SER A 16 -0.99 -2.63 13.88
N PRO A 17 0.26 -2.97 13.51
CA PRO A 17 1.23 -3.47 14.48
C PRO A 17 1.44 -2.47 15.61
N ALA A 18 1.41 -2.93 16.86
CA ALA A 18 1.40 -2.05 18.04
C ALA A 18 2.54 -1.04 18.07
N ASP A 19 3.75 -1.49 17.69
CA ASP A 19 4.96 -0.67 17.73
C ASP A 19 5.09 0.29 16.52
N SER A 20 4.21 0.19 15.53
CA SER A 20 4.27 0.99 14.30
C SER A 20 2.92 1.58 13.88
N ALA A 21 1.89 1.51 14.71
CA ALA A 21 0.55 2.01 14.39
C ALA A 21 0.56 3.48 13.96
N ARG A 22 1.38 4.33 14.59
CA ARG A 22 1.56 5.72 14.19
C ARG A 22 2.22 5.86 12.82
N LEU A 23 3.27 5.08 12.52
CA LEU A 23 3.92 5.08 11.20
C LEU A 23 2.96 4.60 10.11
N VAL A 24 2.13 3.59 10.40
CA VAL A 24 1.08 3.13 9.47
C VAL A 24 0.09 4.25 9.18
N GLY A 25 -0.36 4.99 10.20
CA GLY A 25 -1.24 6.14 10.03
C GLY A 25 -0.60 7.25 9.18
N LEU A 26 0.66 7.59 9.44
CA LEU A 26 1.42 8.57 8.67
C LEU A 26 1.54 8.15 7.19
N VAL A 27 1.93 6.92 6.93
CA VAL A 27 2.06 6.38 5.57
C VAL A 27 0.72 6.44 4.83
N ARG A 28 -0.38 6.01 5.49
CA ARG A 28 -1.73 6.03 4.89
C ARG A 28 -2.20 7.44 4.54
N SER A 29 -1.99 8.41 5.43
CA SER A 29 -2.36 9.81 5.18
C SER A 29 -1.51 10.44 4.07
N THR A 30 -0.21 10.18 4.07
CA THR A 30 0.73 10.73 3.07
C THR A 30 0.46 10.18 1.68
N CYS A 31 0.34 8.86 1.52
CA CYS A 31 0.03 8.24 0.24
C CYS A 31 -1.33 8.73 -0.30
N ALA A 32 -2.35 8.81 0.56
CA ALA A 32 -3.68 9.29 0.17
C ALA A 32 -3.63 10.74 -0.34
N SER A 33 -2.88 11.61 0.34
CA SER A 33 -2.68 13.01 -0.07
C SER A 33 -1.98 13.07 -1.43
N ALA A 34 -0.90 12.32 -1.62
CA ALA A 34 -0.15 12.26 -2.87
C ALA A 34 -1.01 11.78 -4.05
N LEU A 35 -1.92 10.84 -3.79
CA LEU A 35 -2.85 10.30 -4.78
C LEU A 35 -4.10 11.15 -5.01
N SER A 36 -4.39 12.14 -4.15
CA SER A 36 -5.66 12.84 -4.08
C SER A 36 -6.86 11.87 -3.92
N LEU A 37 -6.67 10.82 -3.14
CA LEU A 37 -7.68 9.80 -2.83
C LEU A 37 -7.99 9.80 -1.33
N PRO A 38 -9.19 9.33 -0.91
CA PRO A 38 -9.47 9.14 0.49
C PRO A 38 -8.53 8.11 1.13
N PRO A 39 -8.00 8.35 2.35
CA PRO A 39 -7.09 7.42 3.00
C PRO A 39 -7.77 6.09 3.37
N LEU A 40 -6.96 5.07 3.59
CA LEU A 40 -7.39 3.87 4.30
C LEU A 40 -7.65 4.22 5.78
N PRO A 41 -8.57 3.52 6.46
CA PRO A 41 -8.72 3.63 7.90
C PRO A 41 -7.39 3.40 8.62
N ALA A 42 -7.09 4.15 9.66
CA ALA A 42 -5.92 3.97 10.50
C ALA A 42 -6.32 3.97 11.97
N GLU A 43 -5.64 3.15 12.80
CA GLU A 43 -5.87 3.13 14.24
C GLU A 43 -5.42 4.44 14.89
N VAL A 44 -4.32 4.98 14.39
CA VAL A 44 -3.78 6.27 14.80
C VAL A 44 -3.85 7.21 13.59
N GLU A 45 -4.70 8.21 13.68
CA GLU A 45 -4.76 9.26 12.67
C GLU A 45 -3.55 10.19 12.82
N VAL A 46 -2.78 10.36 11.75
CA VAL A 46 -1.58 11.19 11.72
C VAL A 46 -1.71 12.18 10.56
N ILE A 47 -1.67 13.47 10.89
CA ILE A 47 -1.80 14.56 9.91
C ILE A 47 -0.42 15.01 9.40
N ALA A 48 0.59 14.97 10.28
CA ALA A 48 1.94 15.44 9.96
C ALA A 48 3.00 14.64 10.73
N PRO A 49 4.25 14.57 10.21
CA PRO A 49 5.37 13.99 10.93
C PRO A 49 5.73 14.83 12.18
N GLU A 50 6.12 14.18 13.27
CA GLU A 50 6.54 14.80 14.54
C GLU A 50 8.05 14.61 14.83
N SER A 51 8.74 13.85 13.98
CA SER A 51 10.18 13.60 14.10
C SER A 51 10.88 13.66 12.76
N GLU A 52 12.21 13.76 12.77
CA GLU A 52 13.03 13.68 11.57
C GLU A 52 12.85 12.32 10.86
N ALA A 53 12.82 11.23 11.61
CA ALA A 53 12.58 9.91 11.05
C ALA A 53 11.20 9.81 10.36
N GLU A 54 10.15 10.34 10.98
CA GLU A 54 8.82 10.40 10.37
C GLU A 54 8.80 11.31 9.12
N SER A 55 9.57 12.40 9.12
CA SER A 55 9.70 13.27 7.95
C SER A 55 10.33 12.54 6.76
N VAL A 56 11.36 11.73 7.01
CA VAL A 56 11.98 10.87 5.99
C VAL A 56 10.98 9.83 5.47
N VAL A 57 10.21 9.21 6.35
CA VAL A 57 9.17 8.24 5.96
C VAL A 57 8.09 8.90 5.11
N ALA A 58 7.61 10.08 5.50
CA ALA A 58 6.58 10.81 4.75
C ALA A 58 7.09 11.21 3.35
N ALA A 59 8.29 11.78 3.26
CA ALA A 59 8.87 12.16 1.96
C ALA A 59 9.06 10.95 1.03
N PHE A 60 9.50 9.82 1.59
CA PHE A 60 9.65 8.58 0.82
C PHE A 60 8.29 8.03 0.37
N ALA A 61 7.28 8.02 1.23
CA ALA A 61 5.93 7.55 0.92
C ALA A 61 5.24 8.42 -0.15
N GLU A 62 5.43 9.73 -0.10
CA GLU A 62 4.97 10.65 -1.13
C GLU A 62 5.61 10.33 -2.49
N GLN A 63 6.94 10.25 -2.54
CA GLN A 63 7.67 9.93 -3.76
C GLN A 63 7.31 8.53 -4.30
N PHE A 64 7.12 7.55 -3.41
CA PHE A 64 6.69 6.20 -3.76
C PHE A 64 5.34 6.21 -4.50
N SER A 65 4.39 7.03 -4.05
CA SER A 65 3.05 7.11 -4.63
C SER A 65 2.99 7.95 -5.91
N VAL A 66 3.85 8.97 -6.05
CA VAL A 66 3.88 9.85 -7.23
C VAL A 66 4.71 9.24 -8.35
N ASP A 67 5.94 8.84 -8.06
CA ASP A 67 6.87 8.27 -9.04
C ASP A 67 7.95 7.44 -8.33
N VAL A 68 7.71 6.13 -8.19
CA VAL A 68 8.66 5.20 -7.58
C VAL A 68 9.98 5.11 -8.33
N SER A 69 10.02 5.42 -9.63
CA SER A 69 11.24 5.36 -10.45
C SER A 69 12.24 6.47 -10.10
N ALA A 70 11.77 7.55 -9.52
CA ALA A 70 12.60 8.67 -9.08
C ALA A 70 13.28 8.44 -7.72
N ILE A 71 12.93 7.37 -6.99
CA ILE A 71 13.57 7.03 -5.72
C ILE A 71 15.01 6.55 -5.98
N GLY A 72 15.99 7.37 -5.58
CA GLY A 72 17.41 7.09 -5.73
C GLY A 72 18.02 6.37 -4.54
N ASP A 73 19.31 6.18 -4.59
CA ASP A 73 20.07 5.52 -3.52
C ASP A 73 20.14 6.38 -2.25
N ALA A 74 20.11 7.70 -2.38
CA ALA A 74 20.14 8.61 -1.24
C ALA A 74 18.85 8.49 -0.40
N GLU A 75 17.69 8.47 -1.03
CA GLU A 75 16.39 8.30 -0.37
C GLU A 75 16.28 6.92 0.29
N ARG A 76 16.75 5.86 -0.39
CA ARG A 76 16.80 4.49 0.19
C ARG A 76 17.71 4.43 1.39
N ALA A 77 18.88 5.05 1.31
CA ALA A 77 19.85 5.08 2.43
C ALA A 77 19.29 5.88 3.62
N ALA A 78 18.65 7.02 3.37
CA ALA A 78 18.01 7.82 4.41
C ALA A 78 16.90 7.06 5.12
N LEU A 79 16.02 6.38 4.36
CA LEU A 79 14.96 5.55 4.94
C LEU A 79 15.54 4.38 5.76
N GLY A 80 16.57 3.70 5.24
CA GLY A 80 17.26 2.63 5.96
C GLY A 80 17.92 3.11 7.24
N ALA A 81 18.52 4.29 7.24
CA ALA A 81 19.12 4.89 8.44
C ALA A 81 18.06 5.29 9.49
N ALA A 82 16.90 5.78 9.04
CA ALA A 82 15.80 6.19 9.92
C ALA A 82 15.09 4.99 10.58
N LEU A 83 14.93 3.87 9.87
CA LEU A 83 14.08 2.75 10.28
C LEU A 83 14.83 1.46 10.62
N GLY A 84 16.07 1.29 10.18
CA GLY A 84 16.83 0.06 10.41
C GLY A 84 16.08 -1.19 9.92
N ALA A 85 15.87 -2.15 10.83
CA ALA A 85 15.15 -3.40 10.51
C ALA A 85 13.67 -3.21 10.13
N ALA A 86 13.06 -2.09 10.52
CA ALA A 86 11.66 -1.79 10.16
C ALA A 86 11.49 -1.25 8.73
N THR A 87 12.57 -0.99 8.00
CA THR A 87 12.53 -0.40 6.64
C THR A 87 11.63 -1.20 5.71
N PHE A 88 11.85 -2.50 5.58
CA PHE A 88 11.09 -3.31 4.63
C PHE A 88 9.60 -3.46 5.03
N PRO A 89 9.25 -3.76 6.29
CA PRO A 89 7.86 -3.73 6.74
C PRO A 89 7.14 -2.39 6.46
N VAL A 90 7.81 -1.25 6.66
CA VAL A 90 7.21 0.07 6.37
C VAL A 90 7.04 0.30 4.87
N VAL A 91 7.98 -0.13 4.03
CA VAL A 91 7.79 -0.08 2.55
C VAL A 91 6.61 -0.95 2.11
N VAL A 92 6.39 -2.10 2.74
CA VAL A 92 5.18 -2.91 2.48
C VAL A 92 3.91 -2.16 2.87
N GLN A 93 3.91 -1.40 3.98
CA GLN A 93 2.78 -0.52 4.33
C GLN A 93 2.59 0.61 3.32
N MET A 94 3.66 1.16 2.72
CA MET A 94 3.55 2.13 1.62
C MET A 94 2.89 1.50 0.39
N PHE A 95 3.27 0.27 0.02
CA PHE A 95 2.62 -0.46 -1.06
C PHE A 95 1.12 -0.65 -0.78
N ILE A 96 0.73 -1.06 0.42
CA ILE A 96 -0.67 -1.22 0.82
C ILE A 96 -1.42 0.11 0.72
N ALA A 97 -0.82 1.19 1.25
CA ALA A 97 -1.41 2.53 1.29
C ALA A 97 -1.51 3.20 -0.07
N ASP A 98 -0.71 2.80 -1.05
CA ASP A 98 -0.79 3.23 -2.45
C ASP A 98 -1.77 2.37 -3.25
N PHE A 99 -1.65 1.06 -3.14
CA PHE A 99 -2.37 0.11 -3.97
C PHE A 99 -3.87 0.03 -3.66
N LEU A 100 -4.23 -0.12 -2.39
CA LEU A 100 -5.65 -0.34 -2.01
C LEU A 100 -6.56 0.87 -2.29
N PRO A 101 -6.15 2.13 -2.05
CA PRO A 101 -6.96 3.28 -2.47
C PRO A 101 -7.19 3.34 -3.98
N ARG A 102 -6.20 2.93 -4.80
CA ARG A 102 -6.37 2.84 -6.27
C ARG A 102 -7.35 1.73 -6.66
N VAL A 103 -7.30 0.57 -5.99
CA VAL A 103 -8.28 -0.52 -6.19
C VAL A 103 -9.68 -0.03 -5.86
N ARG A 104 -9.85 0.64 -4.70
CA ARG A 104 -11.14 1.25 -4.31
C ARG A 104 -11.65 2.22 -5.36
N ALA A 105 -10.83 3.18 -5.76
CA ALA A 105 -11.21 4.17 -6.77
C ALA A 105 -11.60 3.53 -8.11
N GLY A 106 -10.89 2.48 -8.51
CA GLY A 106 -11.22 1.70 -9.71
C GLY A 106 -12.57 0.98 -9.59
N GLN A 107 -12.85 0.33 -8.46
CA GLN A 107 -14.15 -0.31 -8.21
C GLN A 107 -15.28 0.70 -8.22
N GLU A 108 -15.13 1.82 -7.50
CA GLU A 108 -16.12 2.90 -7.45
C GLU A 108 -16.40 3.48 -8.85
N ALA A 109 -15.38 3.73 -9.66
CA ALA A 109 -15.50 4.22 -11.03
C ALA A 109 -16.25 3.24 -11.95
N LEU A 110 -16.18 1.94 -11.67
CA LEU A 110 -16.90 0.88 -12.38
C LEU A 110 -18.28 0.60 -11.79
N GLY A 111 -18.70 1.30 -10.74
CA GLY A 111 -19.96 1.06 -10.04
C GLY A 111 -19.99 -0.27 -9.27
N LEU A 112 -18.81 -0.82 -8.93
CA LEU A 112 -18.68 -2.05 -8.16
C LEU A 112 -18.66 -1.77 -6.66
N PRO A 113 -19.22 -2.65 -5.81
CA PRO A 113 -19.19 -2.46 -4.38
C PRO A 113 -17.76 -2.68 -3.83
N VAL A 114 -17.40 -1.89 -2.81
CA VAL A 114 -16.14 -2.05 -2.05
C VAL A 114 -16.45 -2.82 -0.76
N THR A 115 -16.45 -4.13 -0.84
CA THR A 115 -16.88 -5.04 0.24
C THR A 115 -15.77 -5.33 1.25
N TRP A 116 -14.52 -5.17 0.86
CA TRP A 116 -13.36 -5.43 1.71
C TRP A 116 -12.99 -4.28 2.67
N LEU A 117 -13.60 -3.11 2.53
CA LEU A 117 -13.32 -1.98 3.42
C LEU A 117 -14.24 -2.02 4.65
N PRO A 118 -13.72 -2.27 5.86
CA PRO A 118 -14.52 -2.40 7.05
C PRO A 118 -15.08 -1.03 7.51
N GLN A 119 -16.34 -1.00 7.93
CA GLN A 119 -16.95 0.19 8.54
C GLN A 119 -16.56 0.37 10.02
N ASP A 120 -16.33 -0.75 10.73
CA ASP A 120 -15.88 -0.78 12.12
C ASP A 120 -14.63 -1.66 12.21
N PRO A 121 -13.42 -1.07 12.04
CA PRO A 121 -12.20 -1.84 11.96
C PRO A 121 -11.81 -2.43 13.31
N ARG A 122 -11.57 -3.74 13.33
CA ARG A 122 -10.91 -4.44 14.45
C ARG A 122 -9.46 -4.67 14.06
N TRP A 123 -8.57 -3.89 14.67
CA TRP A 123 -7.16 -3.88 14.31
C TRP A 123 -6.46 -5.19 14.60
N ASP A 124 -5.75 -5.69 13.60
CA ASP A 124 -4.90 -6.87 13.69
C ASP A 124 -3.45 -6.44 14.00
N ARG A 125 -2.94 -6.96 15.11
CA ARG A 125 -1.60 -6.62 15.61
C ARG A 125 -0.57 -7.74 15.39
N GLY A 126 -1.01 -8.89 14.91
CA GLY A 126 -0.19 -10.10 14.84
C GLY A 126 0.15 -10.58 13.44
N THR A 127 -0.66 -10.25 12.45
CA THR A 127 -0.41 -10.72 11.08
C THR A 127 0.72 -9.90 10.43
N ASP A 128 1.67 -10.60 9.82
CA ASP A 128 2.73 -9.95 9.05
C ASP A 128 2.22 -9.54 7.66
N ALA A 129 2.17 -8.21 7.42
CA ALA A 129 1.79 -7.65 6.13
C ALA A 129 2.64 -8.18 4.97
N THR A 130 3.93 -8.38 5.23
CA THR A 130 4.88 -8.88 4.24
C THR A 130 4.49 -10.27 3.76
N ASP A 131 4.15 -11.15 4.69
CA ASP A 131 3.72 -12.52 4.38
C ASP A 131 2.42 -12.50 3.56
N VAL A 132 1.42 -11.72 3.99
CA VAL A 132 0.14 -11.61 3.26
C VAL A 132 0.34 -11.07 1.84
N VAL A 133 1.15 -10.01 1.66
CA VAL A 133 1.40 -9.45 0.34
C VAL A 133 2.13 -10.42 -0.57
N PHE A 134 3.27 -10.98 -0.13
CA PHE A 134 4.14 -11.75 -1.02
C PHE A 134 3.72 -13.21 -1.18
N ASN A 135 3.19 -13.83 -0.13
CA ASN A 135 2.85 -15.26 -0.16
C ASN A 135 1.37 -15.54 -0.45
N THR A 136 0.51 -14.51 -0.39
CA THR A 136 -0.93 -14.70 -0.59
C THR A 136 -1.49 -13.79 -1.68
N LEU A 137 -1.43 -12.45 -1.52
CA LEU A 137 -2.07 -11.51 -2.44
C LEU A 137 -1.43 -11.54 -3.84
N LEU A 138 -0.13 -11.31 -3.95
CA LEU A 138 0.54 -11.26 -5.26
C LEU A 138 0.39 -12.58 -6.05
N PRO A 139 0.55 -13.78 -5.44
CA PRO A 139 0.26 -15.03 -6.13
C PRO A 139 -1.21 -15.19 -6.53
N ALA A 140 -2.16 -14.71 -5.72
CA ALA A 140 -3.58 -14.76 -6.07
C ALA A 140 -3.89 -13.85 -7.28
N VAL A 141 -3.39 -12.63 -7.28
CA VAL A 141 -3.53 -11.69 -8.40
C VAL A 141 -2.88 -12.25 -9.67
N ALA A 142 -1.69 -12.84 -9.58
CA ALA A 142 -1.01 -13.45 -10.72
C ALA A 142 -1.76 -14.62 -11.33
N ARG A 143 -2.66 -15.28 -10.57
CA ARG A 143 -3.50 -16.40 -11.01
C ARG A 143 -4.87 -15.99 -11.53
N LEU A 144 -5.21 -14.70 -11.51
CA LEU A 144 -6.48 -14.25 -12.08
C LEU A 144 -6.56 -14.58 -13.55
N ARG A 145 -7.73 -15.13 -13.97
CA ARG A 145 -8.01 -15.58 -15.34
C ARG A 145 -9.29 -14.96 -15.90
N ALA A 146 -9.80 -13.92 -15.22
CA ALA A 146 -10.99 -13.20 -15.68
C ALA A 146 -10.72 -12.35 -16.94
N LEU A 147 -9.45 -11.93 -17.12
CA LEU A 147 -9.00 -11.25 -18.33
C LEU A 147 -8.26 -12.23 -19.25
N ASP A 148 -8.36 -12.02 -20.56
CA ASP A 148 -7.52 -12.75 -21.49
C ASP A 148 -6.03 -12.41 -21.30
N PRO A 149 -5.11 -13.33 -21.59
CA PRO A 149 -3.69 -13.14 -21.33
C PRO A 149 -3.08 -11.92 -22.03
N VAL A 150 -3.57 -11.55 -23.21
CA VAL A 150 -3.07 -10.41 -23.97
C VAL A 150 -3.44 -9.10 -23.28
N THR A 151 -4.71 -8.97 -22.85
CA THR A 151 -5.19 -7.80 -22.10
C THR A 151 -4.42 -7.64 -20.78
N ALA A 152 -4.21 -8.73 -20.03
CA ALA A 152 -3.45 -8.70 -18.80
C ALA A 152 -1.99 -8.26 -19.03
N GLU A 153 -1.33 -8.79 -20.06
CA GLU A 153 0.05 -8.47 -20.40
C GLU A 153 0.19 -7.03 -20.91
N VAL A 154 -0.73 -6.53 -21.73
CA VAL A 154 -0.73 -5.13 -22.17
C VAL A 154 -0.89 -4.18 -20.98
N GLY A 155 -1.76 -4.51 -20.01
CA GLY A 155 -1.90 -3.73 -18.77
C GLY A 155 -0.60 -3.69 -17.98
N ARG A 156 0.06 -4.84 -17.81
CA ARG A 156 1.35 -4.97 -17.12
C ARG A 156 2.45 -4.15 -17.80
N LEU A 157 2.58 -4.24 -19.12
CA LEU A 157 3.58 -3.52 -19.90
C LEU A 157 3.35 -2.02 -19.87
N ARG A 158 2.10 -1.55 -19.92
CA ARG A 158 1.78 -0.12 -19.78
C ARG A 158 2.17 0.40 -18.40
N GLY A 159 1.87 -0.34 -17.33
CA GLY A 159 2.29 0.01 -15.99
C GLY A 159 3.82 0.09 -15.88
N ALA A 160 4.53 -0.93 -16.38
CA ALA A 160 6.00 -0.93 -16.38
C ALA A 160 6.59 0.27 -17.16
N ALA A 161 6.04 0.59 -18.33
CA ALA A 161 6.47 1.73 -19.14
C ALA A 161 6.22 3.06 -18.44
N GLN A 162 5.06 3.22 -17.78
CA GLN A 162 4.70 4.43 -17.03
C GLN A 162 5.62 4.68 -15.84
N HIS A 163 6.05 3.61 -15.17
CA HIS A 163 6.95 3.67 -14.00
C HIS A 163 8.43 3.47 -14.35
N ASN A 164 8.77 3.53 -15.64
CA ASN A 164 10.14 3.35 -16.14
C ASN A 164 10.84 2.09 -15.58
N CYS A 165 10.08 1.01 -15.36
CA CYS A 165 10.62 -0.27 -14.94
C CYS A 165 11.40 -0.90 -16.11
N ARG A 166 12.67 -1.28 -15.85
CA ARG A 166 13.57 -1.92 -16.82
C ARG A 166 13.76 -3.39 -16.48
#